data_e03ab579acf6c5953279e21aae8920eb
#
_entry.id   e03ab579acf6c5953279e21aae8920eb
#
_cell.length_a   1.000
_cell.length_b   1.000
_cell.length_c   1.000
_cell.angle_alpha   90.00
_cell.angle_beta   90.00
_cell.angle_gamma   90.00
#
_symmetry.space_group_name_H-M   'P 1'
#
loop_
_entity.id
_entity.type
_entity.pdbx_description
1 polymer ?
#
loop_
_entity_poly.entity_id
_entity_poly.type
_entity_poly.pdbx_seq_one_letter_code
_entity_poly.pdbx_strand_id
1 'polypeptide(L)'
;MDLKKIVRENIYNLTPYSCARTEFSGKASVWIDANESPYNNPYNRYPDPLQMELKRRIGQMRGVVADQIFLGVGSDECIDMVYRVFCRPGIDNVVAIEPTYGMYEVCAEVNDVEYRRAPLADDFSIDIQKIFEQIDDMTKVIWICSPNNPTGNAFQRDAIEAVCAGFNGIVVVDEAYVDFSTKGSMATQLYRYPNLIVMQTLSKAWASAAVRLGAAFASQEIIGIFNKVKYPYNINLLTQQYAMRMLDRREEVHGWVTTIVAE
;
A
#
# COMPACT_ATOMS: atom_id res chain seq x y z
N MET A 1 13.45 11.97 -7.31
CA MET A 1 13.15 12.11 -5.87
C MET A 1 14.37 11.64 -5.07
N ASP A 2 14.73 12.33 -3.98
CA ASP A 2 15.82 11.93 -3.07
C ASP A 2 15.17 11.35 -1.78
N LEU A 3 15.09 10.03 -1.69
CA LEU A 3 14.46 9.32 -0.55
C LEU A 3 15.13 9.64 0.79
N LYS A 4 16.43 9.94 0.79
CA LYS A 4 17.15 10.30 2.03
C LYS A 4 16.59 11.55 2.70
N LYS A 5 16.00 12.47 1.93
CA LYS A 5 15.38 13.71 2.46
C LYS A 5 13.94 13.53 2.90
N ILE A 6 13.26 12.47 2.44
CA ILE A 6 11.83 12.24 2.67
C ILE A 6 11.63 11.20 3.77
N VAL A 7 12.41 10.13 3.77
CA VAL A 7 12.36 9.07 4.79
C VAL A 7 12.91 9.60 6.10
N ARG A 8 12.29 9.25 7.22
CA ARG A 8 12.82 9.55 8.56
C ARG A 8 14.26 9.03 8.69
N GLU A 9 15.16 9.84 9.20
CA GLU A 9 16.59 9.53 9.28
C GLU A 9 16.89 8.20 10.00
N ASN A 10 16.21 7.96 11.14
CA ASN A 10 16.36 6.72 11.88
C ASN A 10 15.87 5.49 11.10
N ILE A 11 14.87 5.64 10.24
CA ILE A 11 14.36 4.57 9.37
C ILE A 11 15.30 4.37 8.17
N TYR A 12 15.78 5.45 7.56
CA TYR A 12 16.72 5.36 6.45
C TYR A 12 17.99 4.58 6.83
N ASN A 13 18.52 4.87 8.04
CA ASN A 13 19.73 4.26 8.58
C ASN A 13 19.47 2.93 9.32
N LEU A 14 18.21 2.48 9.42
CA LEU A 14 17.85 1.24 10.10
C LEU A 14 18.52 0.04 9.45
N THR A 15 19.22 -0.77 10.24
CA THR A 15 19.61 -2.12 9.86
C THR A 15 18.39 -3.03 10.11
N PRO A 16 17.81 -3.65 9.06
CA PRO A 16 16.63 -4.48 9.24
C PRO A 16 16.96 -5.72 10.05
N TYR A 17 15.95 -6.27 10.72
CA TYR A 17 16.07 -7.61 11.28
C TYR A 17 16.30 -8.62 10.14
N SER A 18 17.38 -9.40 10.24
CA SER A 18 17.64 -10.50 9.31
C SER A 18 17.25 -11.82 9.96
N CYS A 19 16.48 -12.63 9.27
CA CYS A 19 16.25 -14.00 9.67
C CYS A 19 17.11 -14.95 8.83
N ALA A 20 17.56 -16.05 9.41
CA ALA A 20 18.43 -17.02 8.76
C ALA A 20 17.86 -17.49 7.39
N ARG A 21 16.53 -17.56 7.29
CA ARG A 21 15.83 -17.95 6.05
C ARG A 21 15.99 -16.93 4.92
N THR A 22 16.14 -15.64 5.22
CA THR A 22 16.39 -14.61 4.20
C THR A 22 17.88 -14.53 3.80
N GLU A 23 18.77 -15.02 4.64
CA GLU A 23 20.22 -15.06 4.37
C GLU A 23 20.62 -16.27 3.52
N PHE A 24 19.79 -17.33 3.51
CA PHE A 24 20.09 -18.55 2.76
C PHE A 24 19.53 -18.48 1.33
N SER A 25 20.41 -18.63 0.36
CA SER A 25 20.07 -18.78 -1.06
C SER A 25 20.28 -20.23 -1.49
N GLY A 26 19.20 -20.99 -1.74
CA GLY A 26 19.29 -22.37 -2.17
C GLY A 26 18.05 -23.20 -1.79
N LYS A 27 18.16 -24.52 -1.98
CA LYS A 27 17.14 -25.50 -1.56
C LYS A 27 17.69 -26.31 -0.41
N ALA A 28 16.95 -26.41 0.67
CA ALA A 28 17.25 -27.29 1.79
C ALA A 28 16.12 -28.30 1.97
N SER A 29 16.47 -29.56 2.25
CA SER A 29 15.49 -30.61 2.60
C SER A 29 15.10 -30.56 4.08
N VAL A 30 15.93 -29.96 4.93
CA VAL A 30 15.72 -29.80 6.37
C VAL A 30 16.01 -28.36 6.76
N TRP A 31 15.09 -27.76 7.50
CA TRP A 31 15.19 -26.42 8.05
C TRP A 31 15.20 -26.47 9.57
N ILE A 32 16.25 -25.92 10.21
CA ILE A 32 16.43 -25.82 11.68
C ILE A 32 16.85 -24.41 12.08
N ASP A 33 16.42 -23.42 11.31
CA ASP A 33 16.88 -22.03 11.33
C ASP A 33 16.08 -21.11 12.26
N ALA A 34 14.91 -21.55 12.75
CA ALA A 34 13.97 -20.66 13.43
C ALA A 34 13.37 -21.24 14.74
N ASN A 35 13.97 -22.27 15.32
CA ASN A 35 13.50 -22.93 16.55
C ASN A 35 12.02 -23.36 16.52
N GLU A 36 11.52 -23.69 15.32
CA GLU A 36 10.14 -24.14 15.12
C GLU A 36 9.92 -25.53 15.71
N SER A 37 8.68 -25.83 16.13
CA SER A 37 8.33 -27.15 16.62
C SER A 37 8.62 -28.23 15.57
N PRO A 38 9.27 -29.36 15.95
CA PRO A 38 9.50 -30.45 15.03
C PRO A 38 8.24 -31.26 14.70
N TYR A 39 7.19 -31.12 15.51
CA TYR A 39 5.93 -31.85 15.30
C TYR A 39 5.21 -31.29 14.09
N ASN A 40 5.10 -32.11 13.06
CA ASN A 40 4.52 -31.71 11.80
C ASN A 40 2.99 -31.61 11.93
N ASN A 41 2.51 -30.36 11.94
CA ASN A 41 1.16 -30.02 11.51
C ASN A 41 1.30 -29.00 10.37
N PRO A 42 0.27 -28.75 9.55
CA PRO A 42 0.41 -27.91 8.35
C PRO A 42 0.92 -26.49 8.62
N TYR A 43 0.97 -26.05 9.88
CA TYR A 43 1.23 -24.67 10.28
C TYR A 43 2.37 -24.53 11.31
N ASN A 44 3.21 -25.56 11.47
CA ASN A 44 4.34 -25.51 12.41
C ASN A 44 5.55 -24.71 11.89
N ARG A 45 5.52 -24.24 10.64
CA ARG A 45 6.61 -23.51 10.00
C ARG A 45 6.21 -22.06 9.73
N TYR A 46 7.15 -21.13 9.94
CA TYR A 46 6.98 -19.76 9.50
C TYR A 46 6.82 -19.68 7.98
N PRO A 47 5.96 -18.79 7.48
CA PRO A 47 5.81 -18.56 6.04
C PRO A 47 7.03 -17.85 5.43
N ASP A 48 7.03 -17.70 4.10
CA ASP A 48 7.98 -16.85 3.41
C ASP A 48 7.87 -15.39 3.92
N PRO A 49 8.93 -14.82 4.51
CA PRO A 49 8.90 -13.46 5.06
C PRO A 49 8.71 -12.38 4.00
N LEU A 50 9.00 -12.67 2.74
CA LEU A 50 8.86 -11.73 1.62
C LEU A 50 7.63 -12.03 0.74
N GLN A 51 6.89 -13.13 0.97
CA GLN A 51 5.69 -13.55 0.23
C GLN A 51 5.89 -13.56 -1.30
N MET A 52 7.06 -14.00 -1.77
CA MET A 52 7.49 -13.82 -3.16
C MET A 52 6.58 -14.48 -4.18
N GLU A 53 6.02 -15.65 -3.88
CA GLU A 53 5.10 -16.34 -4.77
C GLU A 53 3.79 -15.54 -4.94
N LEU A 54 3.20 -15.10 -3.83
CA LEU A 54 1.98 -14.28 -3.84
C LEU A 54 2.22 -12.93 -4.54
N LYS A 55 3.35 -12.28 -4.28
CA LYS A 55 3.73 -11.02 -4.96
C LYS A 55 3.87 -11.20 -6.47
N ARG A 56 4.47 -12.29 -6.95
CA ARG A 56 4.56 -12.58 -8.40
C ARG A 56 3.17 -12.73 -9.02
N ARG A 57 2.24 -13.42 -8.36
CA ARG A 57 0.87 -13.60 -8.85
C ARG A 57 0.10 -12.28 -8.89
N ILE A 58 0.18 -11.48 -7.83
CA ILE A 58 -0.41 -10.14 -7.81
C ILE A 58 0.23 -9.26 -8.89
N GLY A 59 1.55 -9.29 -9.00
CA GLY A 59 2.29 -8.51 -9.99
C GLY A 59 1.90 -8.84 -11.43
N GLN A 60 1.75 -10.12 -11.77
CA GLN A 60 1.25 -10.56 -13.09
C GLN A 60 -0.15 -9.99 -13.39
N MET A 61 -1.02 -9.94 -12.39
CA MET A 61 -2.38 -9.41 -12.55
C MET A 61 -2.39 -7.88 -12.69
N ARG A 62 -1.51 -7.17 -11.99
CA ARG A 62 -1.50 -5.70 -11.90
C ARG A 62 -0.45 -5.01 -12.80
N GLY A 63 0.39 -5.78 -13.49
CA GLY A 63 1.41 -5.24 -14.39
C GLY A 63 2.60 -4.62 -13.67
N VAL A 64 2.95 -5.12 -12.47
CA VAL A 64 4.09 -4.67 -11.66
C VAL A 64 5.00 -5.83 -11.29
N VAL A 65 6.27 -5.59 -10.99
CA VAL A 65 7.20 -6.64 -10.57
C VAL A 65 7.12 -6.86 -9.06
N ALA A 66 7.47 -8.07 -8.60
CA ALA A 66 7.33 -8.46 -7.20
C ALA A 66 8.07 -7.53 -6.22
N ASP A 67 9.23 -6.99 -6.62
CA ASP A 67 10.04 -6.08 -5.81
C ASP A 67 9.44 -4.66 -5.69
N GLN A 68 8.39 -4.38 -6.43
CA GLN A 68 7.58 -3.15 -6.32
C GLN A 68 6.32 -3.35 -5.46
N ILE A 69 6.20 -4.49 -4.76
CA ILE A 69 5.01 -4.85 -3.98
C ILE A 69 5.38 -5.02 -2.51
N PHE A 70 4.66 -4.33 -1.64
CA PHE A 70 4.57 -4.59 -0.22
C PHE A 70 3.19 -5.19 0.09
N LEU A 71 3.14 -6.22 0.95
CA LEU A 71 1.88 -6.81 1.42
C LEU A 71 1.69 -6.50 2.90
N GLY A 72 0.51 -5.98 3.24
CA GLY A 72 0.13 -5.59 4.60
C GLY A 72 -1.10 -6.32 5.11
N VAL A 73 -1.29 -6.34 6.43
CA VAL A 73 -2.50 -6.85 7.11
C VAL A 73 -3.65 -5.88 6.84
N GLY A 74 -4.29 -6.00 5.68
CA GLY A 74 -5.17 -5.02 5.09
C GLY A 74 -4.41 -3.80 4.55
N SER A 75 -5.12 -2.91 3.86
CA SER A 75 -4.57 -1.60 3.48
C SER A 75 -4.25 -0.73 4.70
N ASP A 76 -4.84 -1.01 5.85
CA ASP A 76 -4.60 -0.27 7.09
C ASP A 76 -3.13 -0.36 7.54
N GLU A 77 -2.49 -1.55 7.46
CA GLU A 77 -1.05 -1.66 7.72
C GLU A 77 -0.23 -0.88 6.67
N CYS A 78 -0.67 -0.83 5.42
CA CYS A 78 0.00 -0.03 4.40
C CYS A 78 -0.09 1.47 4.71
N ILE A 79 -1.25 1.95 5.19
CA ILE A 79 -1.46 3.34 5.61
C ILE A 79 -0.53 3.67 6.79
N ASP A 80 -0.54 2.87 7.87
CA ASP A 80 0.32 3.08 9.03
C ASP A 80 1.80 3.06 8.65
N MET A 81 2.20 2.15 7.75
CA MET A 81 3.58 2.06 7.27
C MET A 81 4.05 3.36 6.61
N VAL A 82 3.20 4.05 5.86
CA VAL A 82 3.52 5.36 5.25
C VAL A 82 3.84 6.39 6.33
N TYR A 83 3.01 6.51 7.36
CA TYR A 83 3.27 7.44 8.46
C TYR A 83 4.56 7.11 9.20
N ARG A 84 4.76 5.85 9.56
CA ARG A 84 5.95 5.39 10.29
C ARG A 84 7.25 5.61 9.52
N VAL A 85 7.21 5.54 8.21
CA VAL A 85 8.40 5.67 7.35
C VAL A 85 8.71 7.12 7.02
N PHE A 86 7.71 7.93 6.71
CA PHE A 86 7.93 9.24 6.12
C PHE A 86 7.69 10.41 7.08
N CYS A 87 6.85 10.26 8.11
CA CYS A 87 6.44 11.37 8.95
C CYS A 87 7.10 11.32 10.34
N ARG A 88 7.76 12.40 10.74
CA ARG A 88 8.32 12.56 12.09
C ARG A 88 7.20 13.01 13.02
N PRO A 89 6.94 12.29 14.14
CA PRO A 89 5.94 12.67 15.12
C PRO A 89 6.17 14.09 15.66
N GLY A 90 5.10 14.86 15.83
CA GLY A 90 5.11 16.23 16.35
C GLY A 90 5.80 17.28 15.47
N ILE A 91 6.22 16.92 14.23
CA ILE A 91 6.98 17.82 13.36
C ILE A 91 6.37 17.91 11.96
N ASP A 92 6.16 16.76 11.32
CA ASP A 92 5.72 16.69 9.92
C ASP A 92 4.18 16.69 9.83
N ASN A 93 3.70 17.02 8.64
CA ASN A 93 2.27 16.99 8.33
C ASN A 93 1.98 16.22 7.05
N VAL A 94 0.71 15.88 6.89
CA VAL A 94 0.16 15.28 5.67
C VAL A 94 -1.05 16.07 5.19
N VAL A 95 -1.30 16.02 3.89
CA VAL A 95 -2.48 16.62 3.26
C VAL A 95 -3.36 15.51 2.72
N ALA A 96 -4.67 15.57 2.93
CA ALA A 96 -5.62 14.68 2.30
C ALA A 96 -6.77 15.48 1.66
N ILE A 97 -7.30 14.96 0.57
CA ILE A 97 -8.55 15.49 0.01
C ILE A 97 -9.70 15.31 1.01
N GLU A 98 -10.69 16.19 1.00
CA GLU A 98 -11.83 16.14 1.94
C GLU A 98 -13.16 16.40 1.19
N PRO A 99 -14.23 15.56 1.36
CA PRO A 99 -14.28 14.39 2.23
C PRO A 99 -13.54 13.16 1.65
N THR A 100 -12.96 12.33 2.52
CA THR A 100 -12.29 11.10 2.13
C THR A 100 -12.31 10.04 3.25
N TYR A 101 -11.56 8.94 3.11
CA TYR A 101 -11.51 7.82 4.05
C TYR A 101 -10.86 8.23 5.39
N GLY A 102 -11.63 8.11 6.47
CA GLY A 102 -11.24 8.61 7.80
C GLY A 102 -10.00 7.97 8.45
N MET A 103 -9.56 6.78 7.97
CA MET A 103 -8.38 6.13 8.55
C MET A 103 -7.07 6.88 8.30
N TYR A 104 -7.01 7.76 7.32
CA TYR A 104 -5.82 8.59 7.11
C TYR A 104 -5.64 9.54 8.30
N GLU A 105 -6.72 10.17 8.75
CA GLU A 105 -6.70 11.05 9.94
C GLU A 105 -6.42 10.27 11.22
N VAL A 106 -7.10 9.13 11.42
CA VAL A 106 -6.85 8.28 12.61
C VAL A 106 -5.39 7.83 12.68
N CYS A 107 -4.79 7.41 11.55
CA CYS A 107 -3.38 7.04 11.53
C CYS A 107 -2.45 8.24 11.73
N ALA A 108 -2.83 9.45 11.27
CA ALA A 108 -2.08 10.66 11.56
C ALA A 108 -2.06 10.95 13.06
N GLU A 109 -3.22 10.92 13.72
CA GLU A 109 -3.35 11.13 15.18
C GLU A 109 -2.54 10.10 15.97
N VAL A 110 -2.63 8.80 15.63
CA VAL A 110 -1.88 7.73 16.29
C VAL A 110 -0.38 7.93 16.17
N ASN A 111 0.09 8.49 15.04
CA ASN A 111 1.51 8.75 14.79
C ASN A 111 1.96 10.17 15.19
N ASP A 112 1.09 10.97 15.84
CA ASP A 112 1.36 12.37 16.23
C ASP A 112 1.82 13.22 15.03
N VAL A 113 1.07 13.15 13.91
CA VAL A 113 1.31 13.86 12.65
C VAL A 113 0.14 14.79 12.36
N GLU A 114 0.42 16.07 12.07
CA GLU A 114 -0.62 17.03 11.70
C GLU A 114 -1.32 16.60 10.41
N TYR A 115 -2.67 16.55 10.45
CA TYR A 115 -3.52 16.21 9.32
C TYR A 115 -4.19 17.46 8.76
N ARG A 116 -3.91 17.79 7.51
CA ARG A 116 -4.47 18.95 6.80
C ARG A 116 -5.46 18.51 5.72
N ARG A 117 -6.56 19.23 5.60
CA ARG A 117 -7.65 18.92 4.69
C ARG A 117 -7.64 19.86 3.49
N ALA A 118 -7.61 19.30 2.28
CA ALA A 118 -7.80 20.00 1.03
C ALA A 118 -9.21 19.72 0.50
N PRO A 119 -10.14 20.70 0.53
CA PRO A 119 -11.50 20.45 0.11
C PRO A 119 -11.57 20.11 -1.38
N LEU A 120 -12.41 19.14 -1.74
CA LEU A 120 -12.80 18.88 -3.11
C LEU A 120 -13.66 20.04 -3.64
N ALA A 121 -13.74 20.18 -4.95
CA ALA A 121 -14.68 21.09 -5.59
C ALA A 121 -16.15 20.66 -5.36
N ASP A 122 -17.11 21.54 -5.67
CA ASP A 122 -18.54 21.28 -5.48
C ASP A 122 -19.07 20.05 -6.24
N ASP A 123 -18.42 19.68 -7.33
CA ASP A 123 -18.71 18.48 -8.13
C ASP A 123 -17.89 17.25 -7.67
N PHE A 124 -17.26 17.34 -6.52
CA PHE A 124 -16.33 16.36 -5.97
C PHE A 124 -15.10 16.05 -6.85
N SER A 125 -14.72 16.92 -7.78
CA SER A 125 -13.44 16.78 -8.47
C SER A 125 -12.27 17.28 -7.60
N ILE A 126 -11.03 16.84 -7.92
CA ILE A 126 -9.84 17.35 -7.26
C ILE A 126 -9.60 18.81 -7.66
N ASP A 127 -9.51 19.69 -6.67
CA ASP A 127 -8.94 21.03 -6.83
C ASP A 127 -7.45 21.00 -6.47
N ILE A 128 -6.62 20.97 -7.51
CA ILE A 128 -5.16 20.88 -7.37
C ILE A 128 -4.60 22.08 -6.61
N GLN A 129 -5.17 23.29 -6.83
CA GLN A 129 -4.73 24.49 -6.15
C GLN A 129 -4.98 24.38 -4.63
N LYS A 130 -6.15 23.88 -4.23
CA LYS A 130 -6.49 23.66 -2.82
C LYS A 130 -5.55 22.67 -2.15
N ILE A 131 -5.11 21.63 -2.85
CA ILE A 131 -4.09 20.71 -2.31
C ILE A 131 -2.78 21.46 -2.06
N PHE A 132 -2.28 22.20 -3.05
CA PHE A 132 -1.00 22.90 -2.94
C PHE A 132 -1.03 24.06 -1.94
N GLU A 133 -2.18 24.69 -1.68
CA GLU A 133 -2.36 25.70 -0.63
C GLU A 133 -2.14 25.14 0.79
N GLN A 134 -2.28 23.82 1.00
CA GLN A 134 -2.08 23.16 2.29
C GLN A 134 -0.63 22.68 2.53
N ILE A 135 0.24 22.80 1.51
CA ILE A 135 1.60 22.26 1.57
C ILE A 135 2.58 23.29 2.14
N ASP A 136 3.46 22.81 2.99
CA ASP A 136 4.66 23.54 3.45
C ASP A 136 5.90 22.61 3.43
N ASP A 137 7.03 23.08 3.98
CA ASP A 137 8.30 22.35 4.02
C ASP A 137 8.24 21.08 4.90
N MET A 138 7.26 21.01 5.81
CA MET A 138 7.04 19.87 6.70
C MET A 138 6.06 18.84 6.11
N THR A 139 5.43 19.14 4.98
CA THR A 139 4.49 18.22 4.33
C THR A 139 5.25 17.05 3.69
N LYS A 140 4.93 15.81 4.12
CA LYS A 140 5.58 14.58 3.65
C LYS A 140 4.73 13.74 2.73
N VAL A 141 3.42 13.75 2.92
CA VAL A 141 2.51 12.85 2.20
C VAL A 141 1.25 13.59 1.76
N ILE A 142 0.79 13.30 0.55
CA ILE A 142 -0.54 13.65 0.05
C ILE A 142 -1.34 12.37 -0.12
N TRP A 143 -2.56 12.32 0.43
CA TRP A 143 -3.50 11.21 0.34
C TRP A 143 -4.61 11.49 -0.66
N ILE A 144 -4.81 10.59 -1.63
CA ILE A 144 -5.87 10.64 -2.64
C ILE A 144 -6.54 9.27 -2.69
N CYS A 145 -7.82 9.19 -2.32
CA CYS A 145 -8.61 7.96 -2.46
C CYS A 145 -9.33 7.98 -3.82
N SER A 146 -9.05 7.00 -4.70
CA SER A 146 -9.67 6.99 -6.04
C SER A 146 -9.90 5.55 -6.55
N PRO A 147 -11.15 5.11 -6.71
CA PRO A 147 -12.41 5.80 -6.41
C PRO A 147 -12.54 6.24 -4.96
N ASN A 148 -13.11 7.42 -4.73
CA ASN A 148 -13.15 8.03 -3.40
C ASN A 148 -14.27 7.42 -2.52
N ASN A 149 -14.00 7.29 -1.26
CA ASN A 149 -14.96 6.98 -0.21
C ASN A 149 -15.10 8.22 0.70
N PRO A 150 -16.28 8.89 0.83
CA PRO A 150 -17.61 8.34 0.53
C PRO A 150 -18.23 8.76 -0.80
N THR A 151 -17.60 9.60 -1.62
CA THR A 151 -18.23 10.25 -2.77
C THR A 151 -18.46 9.32 -3.97
N GLY A 152 -17.77 8.19 -4.04
CA GLY A 152 -17.94 7.13 -5.05
C GLY A 152 -17.33 7.42 -6.42
N ASN A 153 -16.91 8.65 -6.69
CA ASN A 153 -16.31 9.03 -7.97
C ASN A 153 -14.84 8.64 -8.06
N ALA A 154 -14.39 8.27 -9.26
CA ALA A 154 -12.97 8.14 -9.58
C ALA A 154 -12.45 9.42 -10.18
N PHE A 155 -11.33 9.93 -9.68
CA PHE A 155 -10.71 11.15 -10.19
C PHE A 155 -10.10 10.97 -11.58
N GLN A 156 -9.90 12.08 -12.29
CA GLN A 156 -9.22 12.07 -13.56
C GLN A 156 -7.73 11.78 -13.34
N ARG A 157 -7.17 10.94 -14.21
CA ARG A 157 -5.77 10.51 -14.11
C ARG A 157 -4.80 11.68 -14.18
N ASP A 158 -5.04 12.63 -15.09
CA ASP A 158 -4.22 13.83 -15.29
C ASP A 158 -4.16 14.72 -14.04
N ALA A 159 -5.26 14.83 -13.28
CA ALA A 159 -5.27 15.56 -12.01
C ALA A 159 -4.35 14.90 -10.98
N ILE A 160 -4.42 13.55 -10.84
CA ILE A 160 -3.53 12.79 -9.94
C ILE A 160 -2.06 12.91 -10.40
N GLU A 161 -1.82 12.79 -11.71
CA GLU A 161 -0.48 12.93 -12.31
C GLU A 161 0.10 14.33 -12.07
N ALA A 162 -0.72 15.40 -12.15
CA ALA A 162 -0.29 16.75 -11.85
C ALA A 162 0.14 16.92 -10.39
N VAL A 163 -0.57 16.29 -9.44
CA VAL A 163 -0.17 16.26 -8.03
C VAL A 163 1.16 15.52 -7.86
N CYS A 164 1.31 14.33 -8.49
CA CYS A 164 2.57 13.56 -8.44
C CYS A 164 3.75 14.34 -8.99
N ALA A 165 3.56 15.09 -10.08
CA ALA A 165 4.61 15.87 -10.73
C ALA A 165 4.97 17.15 -9.96
N GLY A 166 3.99 17.76 -9.29
CA GLY A 166 4.17 19.04 -8.59
C GLY A 166 4.63 18.91 -7.14
N PHE A 167 4.62 17.73 -6.55
CA PHE A 167 4.96 17.53 -5.15
C PHE A 167 6.27 16.75 -4.97
N ASN A 168 7.15 17.26 -4.12
CA ASN A 168 8.45 16.64 -3.86
C ASN A 168 8.42 15.58 -2.74
N GLY A 169 7.29 15.40 -2.07
CA GLY A 169 7.05 14.33 -1.08
C GLY A 169 6.37 13.12 -1.71
N ILE A 170 5.75 12.28 -0.89
CA ILE A 170 5.06 11.06 -1.29
C ILE A 170 3.60 11.34 -1.66
N VAL A 171 3.14 10.86 -2.79
CA VAL A 171 1.72 10.86 -3.15
C VAL A 171 1.19 9.43 -3.03
N VAL A 172 0.19 9.24 -2.17
CA VAL A 172 -0.48 7.95 -2.01
C VAL A 172 -1.82 8.00 -2.71
N VAL A 173 -2.03 7.07 -3.64
CA VAL A 173 -3.33 6.84 -4.28
C VAL A 173 -3.92 5.56 -3.71
N ASP A 174 -4.94 5.70 -2.88
CA ASP A 174 -5.67 4.56 -2.33
C ASP A 174 -6.73 4.11 -3.33
N GLU A 175 -6.48 2.97 -3.92
CA GLU A 175 -7.28 2.30 -4.93
C GLU A 175 -8.08 1.12 -4.36
N ALA A 176 -8.54 1.20 -3.11
CA ALA A 176 -9.32 0.12 -2.51
C ALA A 176 -10.55 -0.29 -3.34
N TYR A 177 -11.06 0.63 -4.16
CA TYR A 177 -12.24 0.43 -5.01
C TYR A 177 -11.92 0.39 -6.51
N VAL A 178 -10.66 0.28 -6.92
CA VAL A 178 -10.24 0.37 -8.33
C VAL A 178 -10.90 -0.67 -9.25
N ASP A 179 -11.17 -1.86 -8.73
CA ASP A 179 -11.80 -2.93 -9.51
C ASP A 179 -13.25 -2.60 -9.94
N PHE A 180 -13.90 -1.59 -9.31
CA PHE A 180 -15.20 -1.05 -9.72
C PHE A 180 -15.10 0.10 -10.73
N SER A 181 -13.89 0.54 -11.09
CA SER A 181 -13.65 1.71 -11.95
C SER A 181 -13.16 1.30 -13.34
N THR A 182 -13.66 2.01 -14.35
CA THR A 182 -13.19 1.87 -15.74
C THR A 182 -11.94 2.71 -16.05
N LYS A 183 -11.50 3.59 -15.11
CA LYS A 183 -10.35 4.49 -15.35
C LYS A 183 -8.99 3.80 -15.23
N GLY A 184 -8.98 2.55 -14.77
CA GLY A 184 -7.76 1.77 -14.57
C GLY A 184 -6.94 2.23 -13.35
N SER A 185 -5.80 1.58 -13.11
CA SER A 185 -4.95 1.79 -11.93
C SER A 185 -3.78 2.73 -12.22
N MET A 186 -3.44 3.56 -11.24
CA MET A 186 -2.21 4.37 -11.20
C MET A 186 -0.95 3.52 -11.02
N ALA A 187 -1.06 2.25 -10.64
CA ALA A 187 0.09 1.34 -10.55
C ALA A 187 0.87 1.22 -11.85
N THR A 188 0.23 1.45 -12.99
CA THR A 188 0.89 1.50 -14.31
C THR A 188 1.80 2.72 -14.50
N GLN A 189 1.76 3.71 -13.59
CA GLN A 189 2.53 4.95 -13.65
C GLN A 189 3.75 4.99 -12.70
N LEU A 190 4.03 3.91 -11.97
CA LEU A 190 5.14 3.84 -11.00
C LEU A 190 6.51 4.14 -11.64
N TYR A 191 6.70 3.82 -12.92
CA TYR A 191 7.94 4.10 -13.64
C TYR A 191 8.12 5.60 -13.93
N ARG A 192 7.02 6.36 -14.01
CA ARG A 192 7.02 7.79 -14.32
C ARG A 192 7.10 8.65 -13.06
N TYR A 193 6.48 8.19 -11.98
CA TYR A 193 6.38 8.92 -10.71
C TYR A 193 7.02 8.11 -9.58
N PRO A 194 8.34 8.30 -9.31
CA PRO A 194 9.05 7.55 -8.27
C PRO A 194 8.56 7.86 -6.85
N ASN A 195 7.77 8.92 -6.66
CA ASN A 195 7.14 9.32 -5.41
C ASN A 195 5.71 8.78 -5.23
N LEU A 196 5.21 8.01 -6.18
CA LEU A 196 3.87 7.44 -6.14
C LEU A 196 3.87 6.13 -5.35
N ILE A 197 2.90 6.02 -4.44
CA ILE A 197 2.50 4.76 -3.80
C ILE A 197 1.04 4.51 -4.16
N VAL A 198 0.72 3.33 -4.66
CA VAL A 198 -0.65 2.92 -4.98
C VAL A 198 -1.05 1.81 -4.01
N MET A 199 -2.19 1.94 -3.35
CA MET A 199 -2.68 0.94 -2.40
C MET A 199 -3.91 0.23 -2.95
N GLN A 200 -3.98 -1.09 -2.75
CA GLN A 200 -5.13 -1.92 -3.11
C GLN A 200 -5.42 -2.94 -2.02
N THR A 201 -6.61 -3.54 -2.02
CA THR A 201 -7.01 -4.51 -1.01
C THR A 201 -7.89 -5.61 -1.60
N LEU A 202 -7.86 -6.80 -0.98
CA LEU A 202 -8.83 -7.86 -1.29
C LEU A 202 -10.14 -7.70 -0.50
N SER A 203 -10.27 -6.68 0.34
CA SER A 203 -11.43 -6.51 1.25
C SER A 203 -12.71 -6.11 0.54
N LYS A 204 -12.65 -5.51 -0.66
CA LYS A 204 -13.78 -4.92 -1.37
C LYS A 204 -14.26 -5.80 -2.52
N ALA A 205 -13.88 -5.53 -3.75
CA ALA A 205 -14.30 -6.29 -4.93
C ALA A 205 -14.04 -7.80 -4.84
N TRP A 206 -12.97 -8.19 -4.14
CA TRP A 206 -12.57 -9.58 -3.95
C TRP A 206 -13.33 -10.32 -2.83
N ALA A 207 -14.32 -9.67 -2.19
CA ALA A 207 -15.15 -10.25 -1.13
C ALA A 207 -14.35 -10.98 -0.03
N SER A 208 -13.15 -10.49 0.30
CA SER A 208 -12.20 -11.18 1.18
C SER A 208 -11.75 -10.31 2.36
N ALA A 209 -12.66 -9.50 2.91
CA ALA A 209 -12.35 -8.58 4.01
C ALA A 209 -11.78 -9.27 5.26
N ALA A 210 -12.27 -10.47 5.59
CA ALA A 210 -11.83 -11.25 6.75
C ALA A 210 -10.40 -11.79 6.61
N VAL A 211 -9.86 -11.86 5.40
CA VAL A 211 -8.50 -12.37 5.11
C VAL A 211 -7.42 -11.37 5.50
N ARG A 212 -7.80 -10.09 5.61
CA ARG A 212 -6.90 -8.99 5.97
C ARG A 212 -5.67 -8.90 5.07
N LEU A 213 -5.85 -8.82 3.74
CA LEU A 213 -4.75 -8.61 2.81
C LEU A 213 -4.92 -7.31 2.03
N GLY A 214 -3.92 -6.42 2.16
CA GLY A 214 -3.71 -5.24 1.36
C GLY A 214 -2.35 -5.28 0.67
N ALA A 215 -2.19 -4.46 -0.35
CA ALA A 215 -0.95 -4.31 -1.08
C ALA A 215 -0.64 -2.82 -1.29
N ALA A 216 0.63 -2.45 -1.19
CA ALA A 216 1.14 -1.17 -1.67
C ALA A 216 2.12 -1.45 -2.83
N PHE A 217 1.94 -0.72 -3.92
CA PHE A 217 2.79 -0.74 -5.10
C PHE A 217 3.57 0.57 -5.15
N ALA A 218 4.88 0.51 -5.27
CA ALA A 218 5.76 1.68 -5.31
C ALA A 218 7.09 1.39 -6.03
N SER A 219 7.99 2.36 -6.08
CA SER A 219 9.36 2.11 -6.54
C SER A 219 10.05 1.06 -5.67
N GLN A 220 11.03 0.34 -6.23
CA GLN A 220 11.79 -0.69 -5.49
C GLN A 220 12.49 -0.10 -4.26
N GLU A 221 12.94 1.15 -4.34
CA GLU A 221 13.57 1.83 -3.21
C GLU A 221 12.58 2.05 -2.05
N ILE A 222 11.35 2.50 -2.33
CA ILE A 222 10.30 2.66 -1.30
C ILE A 222 9.96 1.31 -0.68
N ILE A 223 9.74 0.28 -1.50
CA ILE A 223 9.43 -1.07 -1.02
C ILE A 223 10.60 -1.64 -0.20
N GLY A 224 11.83 -1.34 -0.59
CA GLY A 224 13.03 -1.69 0.20
C GLY A 224 13.00 -1.08 1.61
N ILE A 225 12.57 0.17 1.74
CA ILE A 225 12.41 0.83 3.06
C ILE A 225 11.25 0.18 3.86
N PHE A 226 10.10 -0.10 3.23
CA PHE A 226 9.00 -0.79 3.90
C PHE A 226 9.40 -2.16 4.44
N ASN A 227 10.19 -2.92 3.67
CA ASN A 227 10.72 -4.22 4.09
C ASN A 227 11.70 -4.13 5.27
N LYS A 228 12.39 -2.98 5.50
CA LYS A 228 13.20 -2.76 6.69
C LYS A 228 12.37 -2.63 7.97
N VAL A 229 11.16 -2.06 7.86
CA VAL A 229 10.32 -1.64 8.99
C VAL A 229 9.28 -2.70 9.37
N LYS A 230 8.78 -3.46 8.40
CA LYS A 230 7.76 -4.48 8.63
C LYS A 230 8.23 -5.58 9.57
N TYR A 231 7.32 -6.21 10.28
CA TYR A 231 7.62 -7.47 10.97
C TYR A 231 7.97 -8.57 9.96
N PRO A 232 8.93 -9.46 10.26
CA PRO A 232 9.42 -10.47 9.31
C PRO A 232 8.30 -11.29 8.66
N TYR A 233 7.36 -11.76 9.46
CA TYR A 233 6.27 -12.67 9.05
C TYR A 233 4.91 -12.00 9.15
N ASN A 234 4.79 -10.72 8.72
CA ASN A 234 3.58 -9.93 8.87
C ASN A 234 2.34 -10.55 8.20
N ILE A 235 2.49 -11.28 7.11
CA ILE A 235 1.39 -12.02 6.46
C ILE A 235 1.49 -13.49 6.78
N ASN A 236 0.52 -14.01 7.53
CA ASN A 236 0.48 -15.41 7.94
C ASN A 236 0.20 -16.36 6.75
N LEU A 237 0.53 -17.63 6.94
CA LEU A 237 0.41 -18.66 5.91
C LEU A 237 -1.02 -18.87 5.42
N LEU A 238 -2.02 -18.80 6.31
CA LEU A 238 -3.43 -18.98 5.96
C LEU A 238 -3.90 -17.89 5.00
N THR A 239 -3.54 -16.65 5.30
CA THR A 239 -3.81 -15.48 4.43
C THR A 239 -3.15 -15.67 3.05
N GLN A 240 -1.86 -16.06 3.01
CA GLN A 240 -1.16 -16.29 1.74
C GLN A 240 -1.83 -17.39 0.91
N GLN A 241 -2.13 -18.53 1.51
CA GLN A 241 -2.79 -19.66 0.83
C GLN A 241 -4.19 -19.31 0.32
N TYR A 242 -4.98 -18.57 1.12
CA TYR A 242 -6.30 -18.14 0.69
C TYR A 242 -6.21 -17.15 -0.46
N ALA A 243 -5.33 -16.16 -0.36
CA ALA A 243 -5.14 -15.16 -1.40
C ALA A 243 -4.75 -15.81 -2.74
N MET A 244 -3.83 -16.77 -2.73
CA MET A 244 -3.46 -17.52 -3.94
C MET A 244 -4.67 -18.16 -4.61
N ARG A 245 -5.54 -18.82 -3.84
CA ARG A 245 -6.79 -19.42 -4.36
C ARG A 245 -7.77 -18.39 -4.88
N MET A 246 -7.87 -17.22 -4.23
CA MET A 246 -8.75 -16.15 -4.70
C MET A 246 -8.27 -15.55 -6.02
N LEU A 247 -6.97 -15.41 -6.22
CA LEU A 247 -6.42 -14.91 -7.49
C LEU A 247 -6.75 -15.85 -8.68
N ASP A 248 -6.92 -17.15 -8.43
CA ASP A 248 -7.38 -18.10 -9.46
C ASP A 248 -8.87 -17.92 -9.83
N ARG A 249 -9.66 -17.24 -8.97
CA ARG A 249 -11.09 -16.95 -9.18
C ARG A 249 -11.34 -15.56 -9.80
N ARG A 250 -10.38 -15.00 -10.49
CA ARG A 250 -10.45 -13.64 -11.04
C ARG A 250 -11.69 -13.40 -11.90
N GLU A 251 -12.06 -14.36 -12.74
CA GLU A 251 -13.23 -14.23 -13.63
C GLU A 251 -14.55 -14.17 -12.83
N GLU A 252 -14.65 -14.92 -11.74
CA GLU A 252 -15.80 -14.88 -10.85
C GLU A 252 -15.90 -13.52 -10.15
N VAL A 253 -14.77 -12.99 -9.66
CA VAL A 253 -14.70 -11.64 -9.06
C VAL A 253 -15.13 -10.58 -10.09
N HIS A 254 -14.69 -10.69 -11.32
CA HIS A 254 -15.11 -9.80 -12.41
C HIS A 254 -16.64 -9.85 -12.62
N GLY A 255 -17.24 -11.04 -12.57
CA GLY A 255 -18.69 -11.22 -12.62
C GLY A 255 -19.40 -10.49 -11.47
N TRP A 256 -18.91 -10.60 -10.23
CA TRP A 256 -19.48 -9.88 -9.08
C TRP A 256 -19.40 -8.37 -9.25
N VAL A 257 -18.24 -7.85 -9.67
CA VAL A 257 -18.02 -6.43 -9.94
C VAL A 257 -19.02 -5.94 -11.00
N THR A 258 -19.16 -6.68 -12.10
CA THR A 258 -20.10 -6.31 -13.19
C THR A 258 -21.54 -6.22 -12.68
N THR A 259 -21.96 -7.16 -11.84
CA THR A 259 -23.31 -7.14 -11.24
C THR A 259 -23.48 -5.93 -10.32
N ILE A 260 -22.53 -5.66 -9.42
CA ILE A 260 -22.62 -4.55 -8.45
C ILE A 260 -22.65 -3.20 -9.18
N VAL A 261 -21.87 -3.03 -10.23
CA VAL A 261 -21.82 -1.75 -10.97
C VAL A 261 -23.08 -1.53 -11.83
N ALA A 262 -23.78 -2.61 -12.21
CA ALA A 262 -25.02 -2.53 -13.01
C ALA A 262 -26.27 -2.19 -12.18
N GLU A 263 -26.27 -2.40 -10.86
CA GLU A 263 -27.33 -2.07 -9.90
C GLU A 263 -27.27 -0.60 -9.43
#